data_be22f106b01ba4ae6b882699b922ff67
#
_entry.id   be22f106b01ba4ae6b882699b922ff67
#
_cell.length_a   1.000
_cell.length_b   1.000
_cell.length_c   1.000
_cell.angle_alpha   90.00
_cell.angle_beta   90.00
_cell.angle_gamma   90.00
#
_symmetry.space_group_name_H-M   'P 1'
#
loop_
_entity.id
_entity.type
_entity.pdbx_description
1 polymer ?
#
loop_
_entity_poly.entity_id
_entity_poly.type
_entity_poly.pdbx_seq_one_letter_code
_entity_poly.pdbx_strand_id
1 'polypeptide(L)'
;MAASAPIKLFAKDRRDRWNPTLEQINRSTYDYLKLNRVSGFIDGNVAPYAMLVGFDGTLALPAFPEFSRRDKALQIFNRVLLEMLLGGIYTEAATPADIFRGVLYKTGYVRIFPESGSSAKLHSALRDRSASSIDNIRLLDLKPTTIKDLEKAVKRGRRIVDRCDPLSHEIVLSGCSHFVSGALAEALTCLWTSIEQLVSRLWEAEVAGKASTEGVPRRGGFLKDYRVWTTSARIELLFQKKIVDAELYCSLNEARKARNDFVHSGEQPSLSATTAALSGLFYLMSLCATNYADIHTLDDIRRKIECRCILRPRQRGPIANDDVGYWREIRPLPGEKQFKGRFTPFDLKFEPIESFDPKHSTRAALRTADSPAMKPRAEDIEDTE
;
A
#
# COMPACT_ATOMS: atom_id res chain seq x y z
N MET A 1 -8.62 -8.11 19.73
CA MET A 1 -8.98 -7.36 18.52
C MET A 1 -7.80 -7.41 17.58
N ALA A 2 -8.00 -7.81 16.33
CA ALA A 2 -7.00 -7.64 15.30
C ALA A 2 -7.24 -6.26 14.67
N ALA A 3 -6.18 -5.52 14.36
CA ALA A 3 -6.27 -4.20 13.76
C ALA A 3 -5.22 -4.06 12.64
N SER A 4 -5.61 -3.43 11.55
CA SER A 4 -4.75 -3.01 10.46
C SER A 4 -4.99 -1.53 10.17
N ALA A 5 -4.01 -0.83 9.68
CA ALA A 5 -4.09 0.60 9.45
C ALA A 5 -3.89 0.96 7.99
N PRO A 6 -4.94 1.12 7.25
CA PRO A 6 -4.88 1.77 5.95
C PRO A 6 -4.59 3.26 6.08
N ILE A 7 -4.13 3.84 5.00
CA ILE A 7 -3.40 5.10 4.87
C ILE A 7 -4.32 6.33 4.81
N LYS A 8 -5.58 6.28 5.26
CA LYS A 8 -6.51 7.41 5.18
C LYS A 8 -7.15 7.74 6.51
N LEU A 9 -7.50 9.02 6.66
CA LEU A 9 -8.30 9.48 7.77
C LEU A 9 -9.79 9.29 7.45
N PHE A 10 -10.56 8.77 8.42
CA PHE A 10 -11.99 8.57 8.28
C PHE A 10 -12.74 9.35 9.35
N ALA A 11 -13.49 10.34 8.93
CA ALA A 11 -14.37 11.12 9.79
C ALA A 11 -15.74 10.45 9.94
N LYS A 12 -16.39 10.59 11.08
CA LYS A 12 -17.76 10.13 11.30
C LYS A 12 -18.71 10.73 10.27
N ASP A 13 -18.66 12.03 10.12
CA ASP A 13 -19.42 12.80 9.14
C ASP A 13 -18.68 14.09 8.76
N ARG A 14 -19.25 14.91 7.86
CA ARG A 14 -18.64 16.16 7.41
C ARG A 14 -18.51 17.24 8.51
N ARG A 15 -19.20 17.08 9.63
CA ARG A 15 -19.15 18.00 10.79
C ARG A 15 -18.04 17.60 11.76
N ASP A 16 -17.54 16.39 11.65
CA ASP A 16 -16.43 15.88 12.46
C ASP A 16 -15.10 16.51 12.01
N ARG A 17 -14.94 17.79 12.32
CA ARG A 17 -13.76 18.58 11.98
C ARG A 17 -12.69 18.39 13.04
N TRP A 18 -11.48 18.23 12.58
CA TRP A 18 -10.29 18.21 13.41
C TRP A 18 -9.15 18.85 12.61
N ASN A 19 -8.82 20.08 12.95
CA ASN A 19 -7.80 20.88 12.27
C ASN A 19 -6.82 21.36 13.33
N PRO A 20 -5.79 20.57 13.66
CA PRO A 20 -4.73 21.03 14.53
C PRO A 20 -3.97 22.17 13.85
N THR A 21 -3.57 23.17 14.63
CA THR A 21 -2.74 24.27 14.12
C THR A 21 -1.33 23.78 13.87
N LEU A 22 -0.59 24.46 12.98
CA LEU A 22 0.82 24.15 12.72
C LEU A 22 1.64 24.17 14.02
N GLU A 23 1.37 25.08 14.92
CA GLU A 23 2.03 25.16 16.22
C GLU A 23 1.73 23.93 17.09
N GLN A 24 0.46 23.51 17.16
CA GLN A 24 0.08 22.29 17.88
C GLN A 24 0.76 21.04 17.29
N ILE A 25 0.84 20.95 15.96
CA ILE A 25 1.53 19.84 15.27
C ILE A 25 3.02 19.85 15.63
N ASN A 26 3.69 20.99 15.51
CA ASN A 26 5.13 21.10 15.76
C ASN A 26 5.50 20.85 17.23
N ARG A 27 4.62 21.20 18.17
CA ARG A 27 4.80 20.96 19.61
C ARG A 27 4.22 19.62 20.08
N SER A 28 3.62 18.85 19.21
CA SER A 28 2.89 17.61 19.57
C SER A 28 1.85 17.82 20.68
N THR A 29 1.15 18.97 20.65
CA THR A 29 0.12 19.34 21.64
C THR A 29 -1.31 19.18 21.13
N TYR A 30 -1.49 18.64 19.92
CA TYR A 30 -2.81 18.36 19.38
C TYR A 30 -3.46 17.14 20.06
N ASP A 31 -4.77 17.03 19.94
CA ASP A 31 -5.56 15.92 20.49
C ASP A 31 -5.33 14.61 19.73
N TYR A 32 -4.30 13.85 20.15
CA TYR A 32 -4.08 12.51 19.55
C TYR A 32 -5.13 11.49 19.96
N LEU A 33 -5.95 11.75 20.95
CA LEU A 33 -7.04 10.85 21.28
C LEU A 33 -8.03 10.79 20.13
N LYS A 34 -8.10 11.87 19.33
CA LYS A 34 -8.91 11.89 18.12
C LYS A 34 -8.46 10.85 17.11
N LEU A 35 -7.16 10.67 16.90
CA LEU A 35 -6.61 9.70 15.94
C LEU A 35 -7.02 8.27 16.28
N ASN A 36 -6.97 7.91 17.54
CA ASN A 36 -7.29 6.56 18.03
C ASN A 36 -8.77 6.32 18.29
N ARG A 37 -9.63 7.29 17.98
CA ARG A 37 -11.05 7.17 18.25
C ARG A 37 -11.78 6.45 17.12
N VAL A 38 -12.70 5.57 17.50
CA VAL A 38 -13.60 4.92 16.54
C VAL A 38 -14.53 5.98 15.93
N SER A 39 -14.47 6.14 14.62
CA SER A 39 -15.34 7.05 13.86
C SER A 39 -16.64 6.38 13.45
N GLY A 40 -16.63 5.06 13.27
CA GLY A 40 -17.80 4.28 12.89
C GLY A 40 -17.47 2.81 12.64
N PHE A 41 -18.34 2.16 11.91
CA PHE A 41 -18.16 0.78 11.51
C PHE A 41 -18.65 0.60 10.07
N ILE A 42 -18.14 -0.45 9.42
CA ILE A 42 -18.56 -0.86 8.09
C ILE A 42 -18.90 -2.35 8.09
N ASP A 43 -19.71 -2.75 7.11
CA ASP A 43 -19.91 -4.15 6.81
C ASP A 43 -18.69 -4.74 6.13
N GLY A 44 -17.86 -5.48 6.88
CA GLY A 44 -16.70 -6.22 6.39
C GLY A 44 -17.03 -7.64 5.89
N ASN A 45 -18.32 -7.98 5.71
CA ASN A 45 -18.79 -9.34 5.44
C ASN A 45 -18.33 -10.35 6.51
N VAL A 46 -18.45 -9.95 7.77
CA VAL A 46 -18.06 -10.73 8.98
C VAL A 46 -19.26 -10.90 9.92
N ALA A 47 -20.46 -11.00 9.35
CA ALA A 47 -21.71 -11.14 10.12
C ALA A 47 -21.59 -12.24 11.21
N PRO A 48 -22.18 -12.05 12.39
CA PRO A 48 -23.05 -10.94 12.80
C PRO A 48 -22.30 -9.67 13.26
N TYR A 49 -21.01 -9.63 13.10
CA TYR A 49 -20.16 -8.52 13.55
C TYR A 49 -19.97 -7.48 12.46
N ALA A 50 -19.54 -6.27 12.85
CA ALA A 50 -19.08 -5.22 11.97
C ALA A 50 -17.58 -5.00 12.15
N MET A 51 -16.94 -4.46 11.12
CA MET A 51 -15.56 -3.99 11.19
C MET A 51 -15.56 -2.55 11.69
N LEU A 52 -14.81 -2.27 12.77
CA LEU A 52 -14.67 -0.93 13.30
C LEU A 52 -13.67 -0.13 12.47
N VAL A 53 -13.92 1.18 12.36
CA VAL A 53 -13.08 2.14 11.63
C VAL A 53 -12.66 3.26 12.57
N GLY A 54 -11.36 3.39 12.81
CA GLY A 54 -10.76 4.49 13.55
C GLY A 54 -10.62 5.75 12.69
N PHE A 55 -10.51 6.91 13.32
CA PHE A 55 -10.28 8.17 12.62
C PHE A 55 -8.96 8.16 11.84
N ASP A 56 -7.92 7.55 12.39
CA ASP A 56 -6.59 7.35 11.76
C ASP A 56 -6.60 6.34 10.61
N GLY A 57 -7.73 5.75 10.30
CA GLY A 57 -7.88 4.70 9.31
C GLY A 57 -7.69 3.28 9.85
N THR A 58 -7.51 3.09 11.14
CA THR A 58 -7.42 1.74 11.72
C THR A 58 -8.70 0.97 11.45
N LEU A 59 -8.56 -0.21 10.86
CA LEU A 59 -9.64 -1.20 10.74
C LEU A 59 -9.48 -2.23 11.85
N ALA A 60 -10.58 -2.60 12.52
CA ALA A 60 -10.50 -3.55 13.61
C ALA A 60 -11.60 -4.60 13.57
N LEU A 61 -11.19 -5.85 13.82
CA LEU A 61 -12.07 -7.02 13.96
C LEU A 61 -12.16 -7.44 15.42
N PRO A 62 -13.30 -8.01 15.86
CA PRO A 62 -13.42 -8.56 17.20
C PRO A 62 -12.49 -9.75 17.41
N ALA A 63 -12.06 -10.00 18.64
CA ALA A 63 -11.16 -11.12 18.97
C ALA A 63 -11.95 -12.41 19.26
N PHE A 64 -12.75 -12.84 18.32
CA PHE A 64 -13.42 -14.14 18.38
C PHE A 64 -12.59 -15.24 17.71
N PRO A 65 -12.84 -16.52 18.00
CA PRO A 65 -12.07 -17.62 17.43
C PRO A 65 -11.95 -17.59 15.90
N GLU A 66 -13.01 -17.16 15.21
CA GLU A 66 -13.06 -17.05 13.76
C GLU A 66 -12.06 -16.04 13.20
N PHE A 67 -11.70 -14.99 13.98
CA PHE A 67 -10.81 -13.90 13.59
C PHE A 67 -9.51 -13.87 14.40
N SER A 68 -9.33 -14.80 15.35
CA SER A 68 -8.16 -14.79 16.25
C SER A 68 -6.87 -15.24 15.54
N ARG A 69 -6.98 -16.02 14.49
CA ARG A 69 -5.84 -16.43 13.66
C ARG A 69 -5.42 -15.28 12.74
N ARG A 70 -4.11 -15.00 12.74
CA ARG A 70 -3.54 -13.89 11.97
C ARG A 70 -3.80 -14.01 10.46
N ASP A 71 -3.68 -15.23 9.91
CA ASP A 71 -3.95 -15.50 8.50
C ASP A 71 -5.41 -15.21 8.12
N LYS A 72 -6.37 -15.60 8.95
CA LYS A 72 -7.78 -15.31 8.72
C LYS A 72 -8.11 -13.83 8.81
N ALA A 73 -7.56 -13.14 9.82
CA ALA A 73 -7.72 -11.69 9.94
C ALA A 73 -7.13 -10.97 8.72
N LEU A 74 -5.94 -11.39 8.25
CA LEU A 74 -5.28 -10.84 7.07
C LEU A 74 -6.15 -10.97 5.81
N GLN A 75 -6.72 -12.15 5.57
CA GLN A 75 -7.62 -12.38 4.44
C GLN A 75 -8.82 -11.43 4.46
N ILE A 76 -9.43 -11.25 5.63
CA ILE A 76 -10.59 -10.35 5.79
C ILE A 76 -10.17 -8.89 5.56
N PHE A 77 -9.05 -8.44 6.14
CA PHE A 77 -8.56 -7.09 5.93
C PHE A 77 -8.25 -6.83 4.45
N ASN A 78 -7.48 -7.71 3.81
CA ASN A 78 -7.11 -7.54 2.40
C ASN A 78 -8.32 -7.59 1.47
N ARG A 79 -9.33 -8.40 1.78
CA ARG A 79 -10.60 -8.36 1.06
C ARG A 79 -11.26 -6.99 1.14
N VAL A 80 -11.44 -6.44 2.35
CA VAL A 80 -12.08 -5.12 2.53
C VAL A 80 -11.22 -4.01 1.92
N LEU A 81 -9.89 -4.09 2.04
CA LEU A 81 -8.98 -3.13 1.42
C LEU A 81 -9.08 -3.16 -0.12
N LEU A 82 -9.21 -4.36 -0.73
CA LEU A 82 -9.48 -4.45 -2.16
C LEU A 82 -10.85 -3.87 -2.52
N GLU A 83 -11.90 -4.18 -1.75
CA GLU A 83 -13.22 -3.58 -1.94
C GLU A 83 -13.16 -2.05 -1.86
N MET A 84 -12.40 -1.48 -0.93
CA MET A 84 -12.14 -0.04 -0.84
C MET A 84 -11.42 0.48 -2.09
N LEU A 85 -10.35 -0.17 -2.52
CA LEU A 85 -9.57 0.21 -3.70
C LEU A 85 -10.44 0.26 -4.94
N LEU A 86 -11.10 -0.85 -5.27
CA LEU A 86 -11.95 -0.96 -6.46
C LEU A 86 -13.19 -0.05 -6.36
N GLY A 87 -13.60 0.32 -5.17
CA GLY A 87 -14.66 1.29 -4.94
C GLY A 87 -14.26 2.76 -5.07
N GLY A 88 -12.98 3.05 -5.33
CA GLY A 88 -12.47 4.40 -5.59
C GLY A 88 -11.65 5.02 -4.45
N ILE A 89 -11.46 4.32 -3.32
CA ILE A 89 -10.62 4.75 -2.22
C ILE A 89 -9.30 3.99 -2.28
N TYR A 90 -8.21 4.69 -2.58
CA TYR A 90 -6.89 4.08 -2.62
C TYR A 90 -6.48 3.45 -1.28
N THR A 91 -6.05 2.20 -1.34
CA THR A 91 -5.53 1.40 -0.22
C THR A 91 -4.42 0.49 -0.73
N GLU A 92 -3.62 -0.03 0.18
CA GLU A 92 -2.56 -0.99 -0.08
C GLU A 92 -2.79 -2.29 0.69
N ALA A 93 -2.10 -3.35 0.30
CA ALA A 93 -2.22 -4.64 0.96
C ALA A 93 -1.66 -4.56 2.39
N ALA A 94 -2.41 -5.11 3.33
CA ALA A 94 -1.88 -5.39 4.64
C ALA A 94 -1.00 -6.64 4.60
N THR A 95 0.11 -6.58 5.33
CA THR A 95 1.03 -7.70 5.54
C THR A 95 0.83 -8.31 6.93
N PRO A 96 1.38 -9.49 7.24
CA PRO A 96 1.33 -10.02 8.59
C PRO A 96 1.93 -9.09 9.66
N ALA A 97 2.86 -8.21 9.26
CA ALA A 97 3.46 -7.21 10.15
C ALA A 97 2.51 -6.04 10.50
N ASP A 98 1.47 -5.82 9.68
CA ASP A 98 0.49 -4.75 9.87
C ASP A 98 -0.68 -5.17 10.75
N ILE A 99 -0.72 -6.43 11.20
CA ILE A 99 -1.79 -6.93 12.06
C ILE A 99 -1.34 -6.90 13.52
N PHE A 100 -2.04 -6.11 14.30
CA PHE A 100 -1.78 -5.89 15.71
C PHE A 100 -2.92 -6.44 16.57
N ARG A 101 -2.60 -6.74 17.82
CA ARG A 101 -3.63 -6.89 18.86
C ARG A 101 -3.97 -5.52 19.43
N GLY A 102 -5.20 -5.35 19.88
CA GLY A 102 -5.64 -4.11 20.49
C GLY A 102 -6.81 -4.31 21.43
N VAL A 103 -7.08 -3.27 22.18
CA VAL A 103 -8.24 -3.20 23.10
C VAL A 103 -9.11 -2.02 22.68
N LEU A 104 -10.42 -2.27 22.63
CA LEU A 104 -11.41 -1.23 22.47
C LEU A 104 -11.95 -0.87 23.87
N TYR A 105 -11.76 0.38 24.28
CA TYR A 105 -12.30 0.88 25.53
C TYR A 105 -13.76 1.31 25.37
N LYS A 106 -14.54 1.28 26.46
CA LYS A 106 -15.94 1.76 26.47
C LYS A 106 -16.10 3.22 26.01
N THR A 107 -15.04 4.03 26.13
CA THR A 107 -14.97 5.41 25.66
C THR A 107 -14.83 5.55 24.14
N GLY A 108 -14.70 4.43 23.41
CA GLY A 108 -14.54 4.43 21.96
C GLY A 108 -13.10 4.60 21.48
N TYR A 109 -12.10 4.44 22.37
CA TYR A 109 -10.69 4.43 21.98
C TYR A 109 -10.21 3.04 21.65
N VAL A 110 -9.36 2.95 20.64
CA VAL A 110 -8.62 1.76 20.26
C VAL A 110 -7.16 1.94 20.68
N ARG A 111 -6.66 1.07 21.54
CA ARG A 111 -5.22 0.98 21.83
C ARG A 111 -4.64 -0.27 21.19
N ILE A 112 -3.60 -0.07 20.39
CA ILE A 112 -2.92 -1.13 19.66
C ILE A 112 -1.66 -1.53 20.44
N PHE A 113 -1.40 -2.83 20.53
CA PHE A 113 -0.21 -3.39 21.16
C PHE A 113 0.63 -4.08 20.07
N PRO A 114 1.85 -3.60 19.78
CA PRO A 114 2.73 -4.29 18.87
C PRO A 114 3.25 -5.58 19.51
N GLU A 115 3.09 -6.70 18.84
CA GLU A 115 3.42 -8.00 19.44
C GLU A 115 4.81 -8.51 19.13
N SER A 116 5.36 -8.22 17.97
CA SER A 116 6.71 -8.73 17.62
C SER A 116 7.22 -8.16 16.29
N GLY A 117 8.53 -8.14 16.17
CA GLY A 117 9.23 -7.71 14.95
C GLY A 117 9.56 -6.21 14.94
N SER A 118 10.70 -5.88 14.34
CA SER A 118 11.18 -4.50 14.24
C SER A 118 10.25 -3.62 13.40
N SER A 119 9.65 -4.18 12.34
CA SER A 119 8.69 -3.46 11.50
C SER A 119 7.41 -3.10 12.27
N ALA A 120 6.81 -4.06 12.98
CA ALA A 120 5.63 -3.82 13.81
C ALA A 120 5.90 -2.83 14.94
N LYS A 121 7.09 -2.89 15.57
CA LYS A 121 7.53 -1.91 16.56
C LYS A 121 7.71 -0.53 15.97
N LEU A 122 8.25 -0.43 14.75
CA LEU A 122 8.41 0.84 14.04
C LEU A 122 7.05 1.46 13.72
N HIS A 123 6.13 0.68 13.15
CA HIS A 123 4.76 1.15 12.84
C HIS A 123 4.01 1.59 14.09
N SER A 124 4.14 0.87 15.21
CA SER A 124 3.56 1.28 16.47
C SER A 124 4.21 2.55 17.01
N ALA A 125 5.54 2.63 16.99
CA ALA A 125 6.25 3.82 17.44
C ALA A 125 5.92 5.06 16.60
N LEU A 126 5.72 4.90 15.29
CA LEU A 126 5.26 5.97 14.41
C LEU A 126 3.83 6.43 14.73
N ARG A 127 2.96 5.52 15.19
CA ARG A 127 1.60 5.85 15.62
C ARG A 127 1.54 6.45 17.01
N ASP A 128 2.26 5.87 17.97
CA ASP A 128 2.34 6.38 19.33
C ASP A 128 3.04 7.75 19.37
N ARG A 129 3.95 7.99 18.44
CA ARG A 129 4.58 9.28 18.16
C ARG A 129 3.85 9.99 17.03
N SER A 130 2.55 10.16 17.13
CA SER A 130 1.74 10.82 16.10
C SER A 130 2.28 12.18 15.58
N ALA A 131 3.44 12.56 16.02
CA ALA A 131 4.23 13.73 15.68
C ALA A 131 5.58 13.41 15.03
N SER A 132 5.74 12.29 14.33
CA SER A 132 6.89 12.18 13.43
C SER A 132 6.75 13.24 12.32
N SER A 133 7.87 13.72 11.79
CA SER A 133 7.86 14.76 10.74
C SER A 133 7.02 14.38 9.51
N ILE A 134 6.90 13.08 9.20
CA ILE A 134 6.08 12.56 8.10
C ILE A 134 4.60 12.62 8.43
N ASP A 135 4.21 12.28 9.67
CA ASP A 135 2.81 12.38 10.11
C ASP A 135 2.38 13.83 10.23
N ASN A 136 3.28 14.72 10.66
CA ASN A 136 3.04 16.15 10.69
C ASN A 136 2.70 16.72 9.30
N ILE A 137 3.39 16.28 8.24
CA ILE A 137 3.10 16.70 6.87
C ILE A 137 1.70 16.23 6.44
N ARG A 138 1.27 15.03 6.84
CA ARG A 138 -0.08 14.53 6.56
C ARG A 138 -1.16 15.29 7.32
N LEU A 139 -0.85 15.74 8.53
CA LEU A 139 -1.76 16.52 9.36
C LEU A 139 -1.93 17.97 8.89
N LEU A 140 -1.03 18.48 8.05
CA LEU A 140 -1.12 19.83 7.47
C LEU A 140 -2.20 19.94 6.38
N ASP A 141 -2.53 18.86 5.66
CA ASP A 141 -3.56 18.84 4.62
C ASP A 141 -4.55 17.69 4.87
N LEU A 142 -5.35 17.87 5.89
CA LEU A 142 -6.35 16.89 6.30
C LEU A 142 -7.49 16.81 5.28
N LYS A 143 -7.58 15.71 4.55
CA LYS A 143 -8.69 15.36 3.66
C LYS A 143 -9.37 14.08 4.13
N PRO A 144 -10.12 14.11 5.22
CA PRO A 144 -10.78 12.90 5.71
C PRO A 144 -11.92 12.49 4.76
N THR A 145 -12.03 11.19 4.55
CA THR A 145 -13.19 10.58 3.91
C THR A 145 -14.25 10.29 4.97
N THR A 146 -15.53 10.50 4.67
CA THR A 146 -16.58 10.17 5.64
C THR A 146 -16.85 8.66 5.68
N ILE A 147 -17.34 8.16 6.82
CA ILE A 147 -17.77 6.74 6.95
C ILE A 147 -18.80 6.38 5.89
N LYS A 148 -19.74 7.28 5.59
CA LYS A 148 -20.75 7.07 4.54
C LYS A 148 -20.13 6.90 3.15
N ASP A 149 -19.09 7.66 2.83
CA ASP A 149 -18.40 7.53 1.54
C ASP A 149 -17.56 6.26 1.50
N LEU A 150 -16.98 5.85 2.64
CA LEU A 150 -16.31 4.57 2.79
C LEU A 150 -17.26 3.39 2.57
N GLU A 151 -18.45 3.40 3.20
CA GLU A 151 -19.47 2.37 2.99
C GLU A 151 -19.90 2.25 1.52
N LYS A 152 -20.10 3.39 0.85
CA LYS A 152 -20.42 3.40 -0.59
C LYS A 152 -19.30 2.79 -1.43
N ALA A 153 -18.05 3.12 -1.11
CA ALA A 153 -16.90 2.57 -1.81
C ALA A 153 -16.81 1.05 -1.60
N VAL A 154 -16.90 0.57 -0.35
CA VAL A 154 -16.88 -0.87 -0.04
C VAL A 154 -18.02 -1.60 -0.78
N LYS A 155 -19.25 -1.09 -0.75
CA LYS A 155 -20.37 -1.70 -1.47
C LYS A 155 -20.15 -1.75 -2.98
N ARG A 156 -19.57 -0.69 -3.58
CA ARG A 156 -19.23 -0.65 -4.99
C ARG A 156 -18.14 -1.67 -5.33
N GLY A 157 -17.04 -1.64 -4.58
CA GLY A 157 -15.92 -2.56 -4.80
C GLY A 157 -16.33 -4.01 -4.63
N ARG A 158 -17.14 -4.34 -3.62
CA ARG A 158 -17.69 -5.69 -3.42
C ARG A 158 -18.47 -6.15 -4.64
N ARG A 159 -19.35 -5.33 -5.19
CA ARG A 159 -20.09 -5.65 -6.40
C ARG A 159 -19.18 -5.94 -7.60
N ILE A 160 -18.06 -5.20 -7.74
CA ILE A 160 -17.07 -5.45 -8.79
C ILE A 160 -16.39 -6.79 -8.55
N VAL A 161 -15.93 -7.03 -7.33
CA VAL A 161 -15.26 -8.26 -6.93
C VAL A 161 -16.15 -9.49 -7.14
N ASP A 162 -17.40 -9.45 -6.68
CA ASP A 162 -18.36 -10.56 -6.83
C ASP A 162 -18.61 -10.92 -8.30
N ARG A 163 -18.51 -9.94 -9.20
CA ARG A 163 -18.61 -10.17 -10.65
C ARG A 163 -17.36 -10.71 -11.28
N CYS A 164 -16.23 -10.52 -10.64
CA CYS A 164 -14.93 -11.02 -11.08
C CYS A 164 -14.57 -12.39 -10.45
N ASP A 165 -15.46 -13.02 -9.69
CA ASP A 165 -15.21 -14.35 -9.12
C ASP A 165 -14.77 -15.35 -10.22
N PRO A 166 -13.70 -16.13 -10.04
CA PRO A 166 -12.96 -16.48 -8.80
C PRO A 166 -11.69 -15.67 -8.54
N LEU A 167 -11.70 -14.36 -8.68
CA LEU A 167 -10.54 -13.51 -8.52
C LEU A 167 -10.03 -13.50 -7.07
N SER A 168 -8.74 -13.78 -6.87
CA SER A 168 -8.12 -13.73 -5.55
C SER A 168 -7.89 -12.30 -5.08
N HIS A 169 -8.59 -11.89 -4.01
CA HIS A 169 -8.52 -10.56 -3.43
C HIS A 169 -7.10 -10.16 -3.01
N GLU A 170 -6.41 -11.09 -2.36
CA GLU A 170 -5.07 -10.86 -1.84
C GLU A 170 -4.06 -10.68 -2.96
N ILE A 171 -4.13 -11.51 -4.01
CA ILE A 171 -3.20 -11.44 -5.15
C ILE A 171 -3.37 -10.12 -5.91
N VAL A 172 -4.60 -9.71 -6.20
CA VAL A 172 -4.87 -8.43 -6.89
C VAL A 172 -4.34 -7.25 -6.08
N LEU A 173 -4.69 -7.19 -4.80
CA LEU A 173 -4.29 -6.07 -3.95
C LEU A 173 -2.77 -6.03 -3.76
N SER A 174 -2.12 -7.18 -3.59
CA SER A 174 -0.67 -7.29 -3.50
C SER A 174 -0.01 -6.84 -4.80
N GLY A 175 -0.53 -7.26 -5.96
CA GLY A 175 -0.02 -6.81 -7.25
C GLY A 175 -0.05 -5.29 -7.42
N CYS A 176 -1.16 -4.66 -7.05
CA CYS A 176 -1.27 -3.20 -7.06
C CYS A 176 -0.30 -2.53 -6.07
N SER A 177 -0.14 -3.11 -4.88
CA SER A 177 0.76 -2.56 -3.84
C SER A 177 2.23 -2.67 -4.24
N HIS A 178 2.64 -3.83 -4.78
CA HIS A 178 3.99 -4.04 -5.30
C HIS A 178 4.30 -3.12 -6.49
N PHE A 179 3.31 -2.89 -7.37
CA PHE A 179 3.46 -1.95 -8.47
C PHE A 179 3.78 -0.54 -7.96
N VAL A 180 3.03 -0.04 -6.99
CA VAL A 180 3.25 1.30 -6.41
C VAL A 180 4.59 1.39 -5.68
N SER A 181 5.02 0.34 -5.01
CA SER A 181 6.34 0.29 -4.33
C SER A 181 7.52 0.13 -5.28
N GLY A 182 7.30 -0.10 -6.57
CA GLY A 182 8.34 -0.35 -7.57
C GLY A 182 8.92 -1.76 -7.53
N ALA A 183 8.33 -2.69 -6.79
CA ALA A 183 8.68 -4.11 -6.79
C ALA A 183 8.06 -4.79 -8.02
N LEU A 184 8.64 -4.52 -9.20
CA LEU A 184 8.01 -4.81 -10.49
C LEU A 184 7.88 -6.30 -10.78
N ALA A 185 8.82 -7.13 -10.32
CA ALA A 185 8.78 -8.57 -10.53
C ALA A 185 7.62 -9.23 -9.73
N GLU A 186 7.49 -8.86 -8.46
CA GLU A 186 6.41 -9.29 -7.59
C GLU A 186 5.06 -8.77 -8.09
N ALA A 187 5.02 -7.49 -8.53
CA ALA A 187 3.84 -6.90 -9.13
C ALA A 187 3.39 -7.68 -10.37
N LEU A 188 4.30 -7.90 -11.32
CA LEU A 188 4.00 -8.63 -12.56
C LEU A 188 3.49 -10.04 -12.26
N THR A 189 4.12 -10.75 -11.32
CA THR A 189 3.72 -12.11 -10.93
C THR A 189 2.29 -12.13 -10.38
N CYS A 190 1.96 -11.23 -9.46
CA CYS A 190 0.62 -11.14 -8.87
C CYS A 190 -0.44 -10.69 -9.89
N LEU A 191 -0.12 -9.66 -10.68
CA LEU A 191 -1.03 -9.14 -11.71
C LEU A 191 -1.29 -10.20 -12.79
N TRP A 192 -0.24 -10.91 -13.24
CA TRP A 192 -0.40 -11.96 -14.24
C TRP A 192 -1.25 -13.13 -13.72
N THR A 193 -1.05 -13.57 -12.48
CA THR A 193 -1.89 -14.60 -11.86
C THR A 193 -3.36 -14.18 -11.84
N SER A 194 -3.63 -12.90 -11.54
CA SER A 194 -4.99 -12.36 -11.55
C SER A 194 -5.57 -12.29 -12.97
N ILE A 195 -4.74 -11.96 -13.97
CA ILE A 195 -5.11 -12.00 -15.39
C ILE A 195 -5.51 -13.43 -15.79
N GLU A 196 -4.71 -14.45 -15.42
CA GLU A 196 -5.02 -15.84 -15.72
C GLU A 196 -6.36 -16.28 -15.13
N GLN A 197 -6.69 -15.84 -13.91
CA GLN A 197 -8.00 -16.10 -13.30
C GLN A 197 -9.15 -15.49 -14.11
N LEU A 198 -9.02 -14.22 -14.51
CA LEU A 198 -10.08 -13.56 -15.31
C LEU A 198 -10.19 -14.09 -16.75
N VAL A 199 -9.06 -14.39 -17.40
CA VAL A 199 -9.07 -15.04 -18.71
C VAL A 199 -9.75 -16.41 -18.63
N SER A 200 -9.49 -17.17 -17.57
CA SER A 200 -10.15 -18.47 -17.35
C SER A 200 -11.65 -18.32 -17.13
N ARG A 201 -12.06 -17.28 -16.39
CA ARG A 201 -13.48 -16.96 -16.20
C ARG A 201 -14.17 -16.57 -17.50
N LEU A 202 -13.56 -15.68 -18.28
CA LEU A 202 -14.09 -15.30 -19.59
C LEU A 202 -14.13 -16.49 -20.55
N TRP A 203 -13.13 -17.33 -20.54
CA TRP A 203 -13.11 -18.57 -21.29
C TRP A 203 -14.29 -19.49 -20.94
N GLU A 204 -14.52 -19.70 -19.64
CA GLU A 204 -15.66 -20.52 -19.20
C GLU A 204 -17.00 -19.90 -19.65
N ALA A 205 -17.17 -18.60 -19.46
CA ALA A 205 -18.42 -17.91 -19.79
C ALA A 205 -18.69 -17.83 -21.30
N GLU A 206 -17.65 -17.58 -22.10
CA GLU A 206 -17.80 -17.23 -23.51
C GLU A 206 -17.49 -18.37 -24.51
N VAL A 207 -16.78 -19.39 -24.05
CA VAL A 207 -16.37 -20.52 -24.90
C VAL A 207 -16.86 -21.84 -24.34
N ALA A 208 -16.36 -22.25 -23.17
CA ALA A 208 -16.65 -23.58 -22.63
C ALA A 208 -18.13 -23.74 -22.23
N GLY A 209 -18.71 -22.75 -21.56
CA GLY A 209 -20.10 -22.79 -21.09
C GLY A 209 -21.12 -22.63 -22.23
N LYS A 210 -20.70 -22.01 -23.34
CA LYS A 210 -21.58 -21.88 -24.55
C LYS A 210 -21.40 -23.01 -25.56
N ALA A 211 -20.40 -23.88 -25.37
CA ALA A 211 -20.14 -24.96 -26.26
C ALA A 211 -21.14 -26.11 -26.06
N SER A 212 -21.77 -26.55 -27.12
CA SER A 212 -22.57 -27.76 -27.05
C SER A 212 -21.68 -28.96 -26.75
N THR A 213 -22.02 -29.70 -25.70
CA THR A 213 -21.39 -30.96 -25.33
C THR A 213 -22.26 -32.16 -25.67
N GLU A 214 -23.47 -31.93 -26.19
CA GLU A 214 -24.42 -32.94 -26.53
C GLU A 214 -23.91 -33.83 -27.68
N GLY A 215 -23.97 -35.12 -27.50
CA GLY A 215 -23.50 -36.09 -28.48
C GLY A 215 -21.98 -36.19 -28.66
N VAL A 216 -21.17 -35.42 -27.90
CA VAL A 216 -19.72 -35.45 -28.02
C VAL A 216 -19.08 -35.83 -26.66
N PRO A 217 -18.77 -37.09 -26.43
CA PRO A 217 -18.15 -37.55 -25.19
C PRO A 217 -16.86 -36.82 -24.88
N ARG A 218 -16.64 -36.47 -23.59
CA ARG A 218 -15.43 -35.83 -23.04
C ARG A 218 -15.14 -34.42 -23.53
N ARG A 219 -15.98 -33.80 -24.36
CA ARG A 219 -15.74 -32.44 -24.87
C ARG A 219 -15.67 -31.41 -23.77
N GLY A 220 -16.51 -31.51 -22.76
CA GLY A 220 -16.48 -30.59 -21.61
C GLY A 220 -15.15 -30.65 -20.83
N GLY A 221 -14.60 -31.85 -20.64
CA GLY A 221 -13.27 -32.02 -20.05
C GLY A 221 -12.16 -31.47 -20.92
N PHE A 222 -12.23 -31.70 -22.23
CA PHE A 222 -11.26 -31.16 -23.19
C PHE A 222 -11.21 -29.62 -23.18
N LEU A 223 -12.37 -28.97 -23.16
CA LEU A 223 -12.44 -27.48 -23.13
C LEU A 223 -11.89 -26.87 -21.82
N LYS A 224 -11.83 -27.66 -20.76
CA LYS A 224 -11.26 -27.25 -19.45
C LYS A 224 -9.80 -27.63 -19.27
N ASP A 225 -9.23 -28.43 -20.17
CA ASP A 225 -7.85 -28.91 -20.05
C ASP A 225 -6.84 -27.79 -20.32
N TYR A 226 -6.12 -27.38 -19.29
CA TYR A 226 -5.07 -26.35 -19.35
C TYR A 226 -3.85 -26.76 -20.19
N ARG A 227 -3.64 -28.05 -20.42
CA ARG A 227 -2.52 -28.52 -21.25
C ARG A 227 -2.78 -28.21 -22.73
N VAL A 228 -4.04 -28.23 -23.13
CA VAL A 228 -4.47 -27.88 -24.48
C VAL A 228 -4.75 -26.39 -24.60
N TRP A 229 -5.54 -25.86 -23.67
CA TRP A 229 -5.98 -24.48 -23.66
C TRP A 229 -5.17 -23.66 -22.66
N THR A 230 -3.92 -23.40 -23.03
CA THR A 230 -3.04 -22.50 -22.26
C THR A 230 -3.65 -21.08 -22.21
N THR A 231 -3.24 -20.28 -21.25
CA THR A 231 -3.68 -18.88 -21.15
C THR A 231 -3.47 -18.12 -22.46
N SER A 232 -2.37 -18.35 -23.15
CA SER A 232 -2.08 -17.76 -24.48
C SER A 232 -3.12 -18.16 -25.52
N ALA A 233 -3.44 -19.47 -25.64
CA ALA A 233 -4.43 -19.95 -26.58
C ALA A 233 -5.84 -19.42 -26.27
N ARG A 234 -6.18 -19.27 -24.98
CA ARG A 234 -7.44 -18.68 -24.55
C ARG A 234 -7.53 -17.20 -24.92
N ILE A 235 -6.48 -16.42 -24.68
CA ILE A 235 -6.41 -14.99 -25.06
C ILE A 235 -6.60 -14.86 -26.59
N GLU A 236 -5.90 -15.68 -27.39
CA GLU A 236 -6.01 -15.68 -28.85
C GLU A 236 -7.46 -15.91 -29.30
N LEU A 237 -8.10 -16.97 -28.78
CA LEU A 237 -9.50 -17.26 -29.16
C LEU A 237 -10.49 -16.19 -28.66
N LEU A 238 -10.28 -15.62 -27.49
CA LEU A 238 -11.11 -14.50 -27.01
C LEU A 238 -10.97 -13.26 -27.90
N PHE A 239 -9.76 -13.03 -28.44
CA PHE A 239 -9.51 -11.99 -29.42
C PHE A 239 -10.21 -12.27 -30.76
N GLN A 240 -10.09 -13.48 -31.32
CA GLN A 240 -10.79 -13.88 -32.54
C GLN A 240 -12.32 -13.78 -32.39
N LYS A 241 -12.84 -14.05 -31.19
CA LYS A 241 -14.28 -13.88 -30.88
C LYS A 241 -14.66 -12.41 -30.61
N LYS A 242 -13.74 -11.46 -30.72
CA LYS A 242 -13.94 -10.02 -30.48
C LYS A 242 -14.43 -9.69 -29.06
N ILE A 243 -14.14 -10.55 -28.09
CA ILE A 243 -14.37 -10.30 -26.67
C ILE A 243 -13.23 -9.46 -26.09
N VAL A 244 -12.00 -9.77 -26.51
CA VAL A 244 -10.79 -9.00 -26.27
C VAL A 244 -10.50 -8.18 -27.53
N ASP A 245 -10.29 -6.88 -27.41
CA ASP A 245 -9.90 -6.00 -28.51
C ASP A 245 -8.37 -6.03 -28.74
N ALA A 246 -7.91 -5.33 -29.77
CA ALA A 246 -6.49 -5.33 -30.16
C ALA A 246 -5.59 -4.67 -29.10
N GLU A 247 -6.06 -3.64 -28.41
CA GLU A 247 -5.29 -2.93 -27.37
C GLU A 247 -5.06 -3.84 -26.16
N LEU A 248 -6.13 -4.47 -25.66
CA LEU A 248 -6.05 -5.43 -24.57
C LEU A 248 -5.19 -6.64 -24.97
N TYR A 249 -5.38 -7.18 -26.18
CA TYR A 249 -4.58 -8.28 -26.69
C TYR A 249 -3.08 -7.98 -26.67
N CYS A 250 -2.65 -6.81 -27.17
CA CYS A 250 -1.27 -6.37 -27.15
C CYS A 250 -0.73 -6.25 -25.73
N SER A 251 -1.48 -5.61 -24.83
CA SER A 251 -1.10 -5.45 -23.42
C SER A 251 -0.93 -6.78 -22.70
N LEU A 252 -1.84 -7.74 -22.92
CA LEU A 252 -1.75 -9.08 -22.34
C LEU A 252 -0.55 -9.87 -22.89
N ASN A 253 -0.23 -9.73 -24.17
CA ASN A 253 0.95 -10.41 -24.74
C ASN A 253 2.28 -9.79 -24.26
N GLU A 254 2.38 -8.48 -24.11
CA GLU A 254 3.54 -7.80 -23.52
C GLU A 254 3.77 -8.30 -22.09
N ALA A 255 2.72 -8.30 -21.26
CA ALA A 255 2.79 -8.80 -19.90
C ALA A 255 3.19 -10.27 -19.82
N ARG A 256 2.60 -11.11 -20.69
CA ARG A 256 2.92 -12.55 -20.78
C ARG A 256 4.38 -12.79 -21.12
N LYS A 257 4.91 -12.08 -22.12
CA LYS A 257 6.30 -12.17 -22.54
C LYS A 257 7.22 -11.81 -21.38
N ALA A 258 7.03 -10.66 -20.78
CA ALA A 258 7.86 -10.20 -19.66
C ALA A 258 7.81 -11.17 -18.45
N ARG A 259 6.63 -11.74 -18.15
CA ARG A 259 6.51 -12.75 -17.09
C ARG A 259 7.29 -14.01 -17.42
N ASN A 260 7.24 -14.47 -18.67
CA ASN A 260 7.98 -15.65 -19.09
C ASN A 260 9.50 -15.41 -19.07
N ASP A 261 9.95 -14.26 -19.55
CA ASP A 261 11.36 -13.87 -19.54
C ASP A 261 11.86 -13.77 -18.08
N PHE A 262 11.05 -13.22 -17.17
CA PHE A 262 11.38 -13.21 -15.73
C PHE A 262 11.47 -14.61 -15.14
N VAL A 263 10.48 -15.47 -15.38
CA VAL A 263 10.42 -16.82 -14.76
C VAL A 263 11.49 -17.77 -15.31
N HIS A 264 11.79 -17.67 -16.60
CA HIS A 264 12.70 -18.62 -17.26
C HIS A 264 14.14 -18.12 -17.36
N SER A 265 14.34 -16.80 -17.44
CA SER A 265 15.65 -16.18 -17.67
C SER A 265 16.12 -15.28 -16.53
N GLY A 266 15.25 -15.00 -15.53
CA GLY A 266 15.56 -14.07 -14.44
C GLY A 266 15.61 -12.61 -14.89
N GLU A 267 15.17 -12.27 -16.11
CA GLU A 267 15.16 -10.92 -16.63
C GLU A 267 14.16 -10.05 -15.85
N GLN A 268 14.64 -8.94 -15.30
CA GLN A 268 13.78 -8.05 -14.52
C GLN A 268 12.75 -7.36 -15.42
N PRO A 269 11.45 -7.38 -15.06
CA PRO A 269 10.43 -6.76 -15.88
C PRO A 269 10.57 -5.23 -15.88
N SER A 270 10.32 -4.64 -17.04
CA SER A 270 10.27 -3.19 -17.18
C SER A 270 9.00 -2.59 -16.57
N LEU A 271 9.05 -1.28 -16.26
CA LEU A 271 7.86 -0.55 -15.83
C LEU A 271 6.77 -0.60 -16.91
N SER A 272 7.12 -0.52 -18.21
CA SER A 272 6.16 -0.61 -19.32
C SER A 272 5.39 -1.93 -19.30
N ALA A 273 6.10 -3.05 -19.24
CA ALA A 273 5.48 -4.37 -19.24
C ALA A 273 4.62 -4.62 -18.00
N THR A 274 5.05 -4.11 -16.83
CA THR A 274 4.26 -4.22 -15.60
C THR A 274 3.03 -3.30 -15.63
N THR A 275 3.14 -2.12 -16.27
CA THR A 275 2.00 -1.23 -16.55
C THR A 275 1.02 -1.87 -17.52
N ALA A 276 1.51 -2.57 -18.55
CA ALA A 276 0.66 -3.32 -19.46
C ALA A 276 -0.13 -4.43 -18.72
N ALA A 277 0.51 -5.13 -17.77
CA ALA A 277 -0.17 -6.11 -16.92
C ALA A 277 -1.26 -5.45 -16.04
N LEU A 278 -0.94 -4.31 -15.41
CA LEU A 278 -1.90 -3.57 -14.59
C LEU A 278 -3.09 -3.11 -15.43
N SER A 279 -2.85 -2.48 -16.58
CA SER A 279 -3.87 -2.01 -17.50
C SER A 279 -4.72 -3.15 -18.02
N GLY A 280 -4.09 -4.26 -18.43
CA GLY A 280 -4.78 -5.47 -18.89
C GLY A 280 -5.70 -6.07 -17.81
N LEU A 281 -5.25 -6.14 -16.56
CA LEU A 281 -6.06 -6.62 -15.44
C LEU A 281 -7.29 -5.74 -15.22
N PHE A 282 -7.13 -4.43 -15.15
CA PHE A 282 -8.23 -3.50 -14.94
C PHE A 282 -9.20 -3.48 -16.11
N TYR A 283 -8.71 -3.63 -17.34
CA TYR A 283 -9.57 -3.77 -18.52
C TYR A 283 -10.38 -5.06 -18.45
N LEU A 284 -9.78 -6.21 -18.11
CA LEU A 284 -10.50 -7.46 -17.93
C LEU A 284 -11.57 -7.37 -16.84
N MET A 285 -11.28 -6.67 -15.72
CA MET A 285 -12.29 -6.41 -14.69
C MET A 285 -13.43 -5.53 -15.23
N SER A 286 -13.15 -4.57 -16.11
CA SER A 286 -14.19 -3.73 -16.73
C SER A 286 -15.11 -4.51 -17.65
N LEU A 287 -14.62 -5.55 -18.33
CA LEU A 287 -15.45 -6.47 -19.11
C LEU A 287 -16.44 -7.26 -18.24
N CYS A 288 -16.08 -7.47 -16.97
CA CYS A 288 -16.98 -8.11 -16.00
C CYS A 288 -17.96 -7.11 -15.36
N ALA A 289 -17.67 -5.81 -15.39
CA ALA A 289 -18.52 -4.76 -14.84
C ALA A 289 -19.73 -4.53 -15.77
N THR A 290 -20.92 -4.30 -15.20
CA THR A 290 -22.17 -4.15 -15.99
C THR A 290 -22.64 -2.70 -16.08
N ASN A 291 -22.04 -1.78 -15.32
CA ASN A 291 -22.47 -0.38 -15.36
C ASN A 291 -21.30 0.57 -15.60
N TYR A 292 -21.60 1.67 -16.27
CA TYR A 292 -20.62 2.69 -16.65
C TYR A 292 -19.90 3.30 -15.45
N ALA A 293 -20.58 3.50 -14.33
CA ALA A 293 -19.99 4.10 -13.14
C ALA A 293 -18.90 3.20 -12.49
N ASP A 294 -19.04 1.89 -12.58
CA ASP A 294 -18.04 0.95 -12.09
C ASP A 294 -16.82 0.94 -13.01
N ILE A 295 -17.03 0.95 -14.34
CA ILE A 295 -15.95 1.03 -15.35
C ILE A 295 -15.14 2.31 -15.16
N HIS A 296 -15.80 3.46 -15.04
CA HIS A 296 -15.13 4.74 -14.80
C HIS A 296 -14.31 4.73 -13.49
N THR A 297 -14.86 4.12 -12.42
CA THR A 297 -14.16 4.01 -11.15
C THR A 297 -12.90 3.14 -11.27
N LEU A 298 -12.97 2.02 -12.00
CA LEU A 298 -11.83 1.15 -12.25
C LEU A 298 -10.72 1.90 -13.02
N ASP A 299 -11.07 2.65 -14.06
CA ASP A 299 -10.09 3.44 -14.82
C ASP A 299 -9.46 4.56 -13.96
N ASP A 300 -10.24 5.26 -13.15
CA ASP A 300 -9.73 6.27 -12.23
C ASP A 300 -8.75 5.68 -11.19
N ILE A 301 -9.04 4.50 -10.66
CA ILE A 301 -8.15 3.83 -9.69
C ILE A 301 -6.88 3.35 -10.38
N ARG A 302 -6.99 2.75 -11.57
CA ARG A 302 -5.84 2.36 -12.39
C ARG A 302 -4.87 3.53 -12.57
N ARG A 303 -5.38 4.67 -13.05
CA ARG A 303 -4.56 5.90 -13.22
C ARG A 303 -3.93 6.38 -11.91
N LYS A 304 -4.66 6.30 -10.79
CA LYS A 304 -4.10 6.68 -9.47
C LYS A 304 -2.96 5.76 -9.04
N ILE A 305 -3.05 4.46 -9.34
CA ILE A 305 -1.99 3.48 -9.06
C ILE A 305 -0.77 3.80 -9.93
N GLU A 306 -0.95 3.99 -11.24
CA GLU A 306 0.12 4.35 -12.18
C GLU A 306 0.85 5.64 -11.77
N CYS A 307 0.09 6.68 -11.45
CA CYS A 307 0.68 7.96 -11.02
C CYS A 307 1.49 7.86 -9.72
N ARG A 308 1.22 6.89 -8.86
CA ARG A 308 1.94 6.71 -7.59
C ARG A 308 3.26 5.98 -7.74
N CYS A 309 3.36 5.06 -8.70
CA CYS A 309 4.60 4.36 -9.02
C CYS A 309 5.68 5.32 -9.56
N ILE A 310 5.27 6.40 -10.22
CA ILE A 310 6.21 7.36 -10.80
C ILE A 310 6.61 8.38 -9.73
N LEU A 311 7.80 8.25 -9.19
CA LEU A 311 8.43 9.31 -8.41
C LEU A 311 8.63 10.51 -9.35
N ARG A 312 7.81 11.55 -9.17
CA ARG A 312 8.01 12.80 -9.93
C ARG A 312 9.34 13.38 -9.48
N PRO A 313 10.36 13.45 -10.36
CA PRO A 313 11.57 14.17 -10.03
C PRO A 313 11.17 15.62 -9.70
N ARG A 314 11.67 16.15 -8.59
CA ARG A 314 11.62 17.60 -8.38
C ARG A 314 12.24 18.22 -9.62
N GLN A 315 11.58 19.22 -10.19
CA GLN A 315 12.21 20.05 -11.21
C GLN A 315 13.44 20.67 -10.55
N ARG A 316 14.60 20.08 -10.83
CA ARG A 316 15.88 20.67 -10.46
C ARG A 316 16.21 21.68 -11.53
N GLY A 317 16.77 22.81 -11.11
CA GLY A 317 17.56 23.64 -11.99
C GLY A 317 18.71 22.82 -12.63
N PRO A 318 19.45 23.38 -13.58
CA PRO A 318 20.56 22.69 -14.22
C PRO A 318 21.49 22.09 -13.15
N ILE A 319 21.85 20.81 -13.33
CA ILE A 319 22.73 20.10 -12.42
C ILE A 319 24.07 20.86 -12.42
N ALA A 320 24.43 21.42 -11.27
CA ALA A 320 25.76 22.02 -11.11
C ALA A 320 26.81 20.90 -11.08
N ASN A 321 28.00 21.16 -11.64
CA ASN A 321 29.09 20.18 -11.64
C ASN A 321 29.49 19.69 -10.24
N ASP A 322 29.09 20.41 -9.18
CA ASP A 322 29.35 20.07 -7.78
C ASP A 322 28.39 19.00 -7.22
N ASP A 323 27.29 18.67 -7.89
CA ASP A 323 26.30 17.67 -7.40
C ASP A 323 26.96 16.29 -7.22
N VAL A 324 27.88 15.90 -8.08
CA VAL A 324 28.61 14.63 -7.98
C VAL A 324 29.55 14.62 -6.75
N GLY A 325 30.22 15.74 -6.50
CA GLY A 325 31.07 15.93 -5.32
C GLY A 325 30.25 15.89 -4.03
N TYR A 326 29.08 16.51 -4.02
CA TYR A 326 28.16 16.51 -2.89
C TYR A 326 27.80 15.08 -2.44
N TRP A 327 27.40 14.21 -3.35
CA TRP A 327 27.02 12.83 -3.03
C TRP A 327 28.18 11.95 -2.56
N ARG A 328 29.42 12.32 -2.88
CA ARG A 328 30.62 11.58 -2.48
C ARG A 328 31.19 12.04 -1.15
N GLU A 329 31.00 13.29 -0.78
CA GLU A 329 31.69 13.91 0.36
C GLU A 329 30.76 14.21 1.56
N ILE A 330 29.46 13.86 1.48
CA ILE A 330 28.47 14.12 2.55
C ILE A 330 28.59 15.58 3.04
N ARG A 331 28.23 16.54 2.20
CA ARG A 331 28.27 17.97 2.53
C ARG A 331 26.93 18.43 3.08
N PRO A 332 26.88 19.44 3.96
CA PRO A 332 25.62 20.04 4.37
C PRO A 332 24.87 20.62 3.16
N LEU A 333 23.55 20.47 3.15
CA LEU A 333 22.69 21.01 2.09
C LEU A 333 22.68 22.56 2.16
N PRO A 334 22.55 23.25 1.03
CA PRO A 334 22.32 24.70 1.03
C PRO A 334 21.12 25.05 1.92
N GLY A 335 21.35 25.93 2.89
CA GLY A 335 20.34 26.32 3.88
C GLY A 335 20.27 25.43 5.12
N GLU A 336 21.02 24.35 5.22
CA GLU A 336 21.19 23.62 6.47
C GLU A 336 21.96 24.46 7.50
N LYS A 337 21.51 24.35 8.76
CA LYS A 337 22.22 24.97 9.86
C LYS A 337 23.39 24.09 10.29
N GLN A 338 24.56 24.68 10.40
CA GLN A 338 25.73 24.00 10.91
C GLN A 338 25.84 24.20 12.42
N PHE A 339 26.12 23.11 13.14
CA PHE A 339 26.39 23.21 14.56
C PHE A 339 27.77 23.82 14.82
N LYS A 340 27.79 24.94 15.53
CA LYS A 340 29.02 25.58 15.96
C LYS A 340 29.11 25.59 17.49
N GLY A 341 30.10 24.91 18.05
CA GLY A 341 30.39 24.92 19.50
C GLY A 341 30.57 23.53 20.11
N ARG A 342 30.87 23.49 21.40
CA ARG A 342 30.88 22.22 22.14
C ARG A 342 29.45 21.77 22.40
N PHE A 343 29.22 20.50 22.20
CA PHE A 343 27.90 19.88 22.47
C PHE A 343 27.63 19.93 23.98
N THR A 344 26.81 20.88 24.40
CA THR A 344 26.16 20.82 25.71
C THR A 344 24.69 20.52 25.44
N PRO A 345 24.04 19.59 26.16
CA PRO A 345 22.68 19.16 25.88
C PRO A 345 21.63 20.29 25.89
N PHE A 346 21.98 21.46 26.41
CA PHE A 346 21.06 22.58 26.62
C PHE A 346 21.39 23.84 25.81
N ASP A 347 22.54 23.88 25.09
CA ASP A 347 22.98 25.08 24.36
C ASP A 347 23.34 24.79 22.90
N LEU A 348 22.39 24.20 22.15
CA LEU A 348 22.54 24.00 20.72
C LEU A 348 22.28 25.31 19.96
N LYS A 349 23.36 26.00 19.58
CA LYS A 349 23.26 27.15 18.67
C LYS A 349 23.49 26.70 17.24
N PHE A 350 22.44 26.83 16.44
CA PHE A 350 22.50 26.57 15.00
C PHE A 350 22.57 27.91 14.27
N GLU A 351 23.59 28.09 13.46
CA GLU A 351 23.69 29.25 12.57
C GLU A 351 23.45 28.82 11.12
N PRO A 352 22.76 29.63 10.30
CA PRO A 352 22.62 29.34 8.90
C PRO A 352 23.99 29.34 8.22
N ILE A 353 24.20 28.44 7.27
CA ILE A 353 25.40 28.49 6.42
C ILE A 353 25.17 29.58 5.39
N GLU A 354 25.88 30.69 5.54
CA GLU A 354 25.74 31.84 4.65
C GLU A 354 26.35 31.61 3.26
N SER A 355 27.39 30.79 3.19
CA SER A 355 28.00 30.36 1.92
C SER A 355 28.58 28.96 2.06
N PHE A 356 28.41 28.17 1.03
CA PHE A 356 28.99 26.83 0.95
C PHE A 356 30.42 26.94 0.40
N ASP A 357 31.45 26.82 1.27
CA ASP A 357 32.84 26.67 0.85
C ASP A 357 33.26 25.19 0.88
N PRO A 358 33.44 24.56 -0.29
CA PRO A 358 33.77 23.15 -0.39
C PRO A 358 35.09 22.76 0.27
N LYS A 359 35.98 23.71 0.50
CA LYS A 359 37.33 23.44 1.05
C LYS A 359 37.37 23.32 2.57
N HIS A 360 36.37 23.82 3.28
CA HIS A 360 36.34 23.83 4.74
C HIS A 360 35.47 22.79 5.42
N SER A 361 34.52 22.16 4.71
CA SER A 361 33.53 21.26 5.32
C SER A 361 34.11 19.89 5.71
N THR A 362 35.09 19.38 5.02
CA THR A 362 35.64 18.03 5.22
C THR A 362 36.59 17.94 6.43
N ARG A 363 37.25 19.03 6.80
CA ARG A 363 38.19 19.02 7.95
C ARG A 363 37.53 19.20 9.32
N ALA A 364 36.37 19.85 9.38
CA ALA A 364 35.67 20.09 10.63
C ALA A 364 34.88 18.83 11.09
N ALA A 365 34.28 18.08 10.16
CA ALA A 365 33.55 16.87 10.50
C ALA A 365 34.44 15.72 10.99
N LEU A 366 35.68 15.64 10.49
CA LEU A 366 36.63 14.62 10.92
C LEU A 366 37.30 14.93 12.28
N ARG A 367 37.33 16.20 12.74
CA ARG A 367 37.90 16.56 14.04
C ARG A 367 36.96 16.37 15.23
N THR A 368 35.67 16.21 15.00
CA THR A 368 34.67 15.93 16.05
C THR A 368 34.48 14.44 16.34
N ALA A 369 35.08 13.55 15.52
CA ALA A 369 35.03 12.11 15.74
C ALA A 369 36.09 11.58 16.77
N ASP A 370 37.06 12.40 17.13
CA ASP A 370 38.07 12.07 18.18
C ASP A 370 37.62 12.58 19.56
N SER A 371 36.45 12.19 20.02
CA SER A 371 36.09 12.28 21.43
C SER A 371 36.64 11.06 22.17
N PRO A 372 37.38 11.24 23.26
CA PRO A 372 37.92 10.12 24.01
C PRO A 372 36.81 9.27 24.59
N ALA A 373 36.93 7.96 24.36
CA ALA A 373 36.03 6.96 24.91
C ALA A 373 35.86 7.16 26.42
N MET A 374 34.62 7.40 26.82
CA MET A 374 34.21 7.45 28.21
C MET A 374 34.44 6.05 28.82
N LYS A 375 35.44 5.88 29.68
CA LYS A 375 35.62 4.67 30.46
C LYS A 375 34.39 4.48 31.35
N PRO A 376 33.80 3.29 31.41
CA PRO A 376 32.75 3.02 32.37
C PRO A 376 33.30 3.08 33.78
N ARG A 377 32.68 3.88 34.64
CA ARG A 377 32.92 3.89 36.09
C ARG A 377 32.37 2.56 36.63
N ALA A 378 33.25 1.81 37.24
CA ALA A 378 32.86 0.68 38.08
C ALA A 378 32.19 1.26 39.33
N GLU A 379 30.90 1.05 39.50
CA GLU A 379 30.20 1.20 40.76
C GLU A 379 29.79 -0.19 41.26
N ASP A 380 30.34 -0.48 42.39
CA ASP A 380 30.14 -1.50 43.39
C ASP A 380 28.78 -2.23 43.33
N ILE A 381 28.86 -3.52 43.10
CA ILE A 381 27.82 -4.47 43.46
C ILE A 381 28.11 -4.91 44.90
N GLU A 382 27.39 -4.36 45.85
CA GLU A 382 27.28 -4.97 47.17
C GLU A 382 26.23 -6.10 47.09
N ASP A 383 26.73 -7.29 47.38
CA ASP A 383 25.91 -8.48 47.70
C ASP A 383 25.16 -8.22 49.01
N THR A 384 23.85 -8.45 48.97
CA THR A 384 23.09 -8.77 50.18
C THR A 384 22.12 -9.90 49.88
N GLU A 385 22.20 -10.87 50.77
CA GLU A 385 21.53 -12.16 50.91
C GLU A 385 20.02 -12.18 50.56
#